data_8fc78d5f2d3efb017139e902566a6199
#
_entry.id   8fc78d5f2d3efb017139e902566a6199
#
_cell.length_a   1.000
_cell.length_b   1.000
_cell.length_c   1.000
_cell.angle_alpha   90.00
_cell.angle_beta   90.00
_cell.angle_gamma   90.00
#
_symmetry.space_group_name_H-M   'P 1'
#
loop_
_entity.id
_entity.type
_entity.pdbx_description
1 polymer ?
#
loop_
_entity_poly.entity_id
_entity_poly.type
_entity_poly.pdbx_seq_one_letter_code
_entity_poly.pdbx_strand_id
1 'polypeptide(L)'
;MAELLNLPLTVGAQKIENRVVFQPMEGCDCNEDGSPHQLTIEKYLKAARSGAGLVWFEANAVCPEGRTNPRQMMLTRENIDQFKKLVADMREIALRECGIRQVLILQLTHSGRQSIVPMIAYRNPVYEERRPASDENIVSDEYLDTLPEKYAESARLAMEVGFDGVDVKSCHGYLFQELLSAFGREGRYGGSFENRIKLYIDCVRAAREVLPDGALLTTRLSVSDMVAYPNGFGTDENGKLDLREPDMLIDELNKNGIQILNVTVGNPYYNPHVNRPYRQGGYEPPETAAVGLERFEIIEKHIREKFPSLYVVGSGLSYYRDDLIEQSERQLREGICDMVGYGRMSLAYPEFYRDYLQGDFSARKCCLACSKCTVLMRNKCVSGCAVFNKYYRELYKSLNI
;
A
#
# COMPACT_ATOMS: atom_id res chain seq x y z
N MET A 1 15.00 -11.84 22.32
CA MET A 1 14.37 -12.40 21.08
C MET A 1 13.04 -11.72 20.90
N ALA A 2 12.62 -11.47 19.65
CA ALA A 2 11.29 -10.95 19.35
C ALA A 2 10.25 -11.98 19.76
N GLU A 3 9.44 -11.69 20.78
CA GLU A 3 8.45 -12.64 21.31
C GLU A 3 7.12 -12.51 20.55
N LEU A 4 6.62 -11.28 20.41
CA LEU A 4 5.31 -11.02 19.79
C LEU A 4 5.36 -11.06 18.27
N LEU A 5 6.46 -10.60 17.65
CA LEU A 5 6.67 -10.68 16.21
C LEU A 5 6.59 -12.11 15.67
N ASN A 6 7.03 -13.09 16.46
CA ASN A 6 7.06 -14.50 16.09
C ASN A 6 5.71 -15.22 16.29
N LEU A 7 4.76 -14.59 16.99
CA LEU A 7 3.48 -15.22 17.24
C LEU A 7 2.60 -15.24 15.99
N PRO A 8 2.00 -16.39 15.68
CA PRO A 8 1.06 -16.47 14.56
C PRO A 8 -0.21 -15.67 14.85
N LEU A 9 -0.93 -15.36 13.78
CA LEU A 9 -2.22 -14.71 13.79
C LEU A 9 -3.17 -15.43 12.86
N THR A 10 -4.42 -15.64 13.29
CA THR A 10 -5.46 -16.19 12.42
C THR A 10 -6.43 -15.09 12.04
N VAL A 11 -6.60 -14.87 10.74
CA VAL A 11 -7.56 -13.92 10.17
C VAL A 11 -8.50 -14.69 9.26
N GLY A 12 -9.77 -14.79 9.62
CA GLY A 12 -10.70 -15.68 8.92
C GLY A 12 -10.19 -17.12 8.91
N ALA A 13 -10.03 -17.70 7.72
CA ALA A 13 -9.47 -19.04 7.54
C ALA A 13 -7.94 -19.06 7.34
N GLN A 14 -7.29 -17.89 7.24
CA GLN A 14 -5.86 -17.80 6.95
C GLN A 14 -5.03 -17.73 8.23
N LYS A 15 -4.05 -18.61 8.35
CA LYS A 15 -3.00 -18.53 9.37
C LYS A 15 -1.81 -17.75 8.83
N ILE A 16 -1.49 -16.64 9.46
CA ILE A 16 -0.29 -15.83 9.20
C ILE A 16 0.75 -16.25 10.24
N GLU A 17 1.89 -16.77 9.78
CA GLU A 17 2.83 -17.49 10.66
C GLU A 17 3.60 -16.59 11.65
N ASN A 18 3.61 -15.27 11.42
CA ASN A 18 4.18 -14.26 12.31
C ASN A 18 3.58 -12.89 12.01
N ARG A 19 3.95 -11.87 12.78
CA ARG A 19 3.40 -10.51 12.69
C ARG A 19 4.12 -9.60 11.70
N VAL A 20 5.07 -10.12 10.91
CA VAL A 20 5.85 -9.35 9.95
C VAL A 20 5.13 -9.29 8.60
N VAL A 21 4.89 -8.06 8.12
CA VAL A 21 4.22 -7.80 6.85
C VAL A 21 5.15 -7.04 5.89
N PHE A 22 5.34 -7.54 4.68
CA PHE A 22 5.96 -6.77 3.60
C PHE A 22 4.91 -5.91 2.92
N GLN A 23 5.09 -4.59 3.02
CA GLN A 23 4.20 -3.58 2.44
C GLN A 23 4.29 -3.55 0.92
N PRO A 24 3.20 -3.21 0.21
CA PRO A 24 3.19 -3.10 -1.25
C PRO A 24 4.08 -1.94 -1.71
N MET A 25 5.23 -2.27 -2.29
CA MET A 25 6.22 -1.32 -2.78
C MET A 25 6.27 -1.34 -4.30
N GLU A 26 5.64 -0.35 -4.91
CA GLU A 26 5.54 -0.22 -6.36
C GLU A 26 6.92 -0.03 -7.00
N GLY A 27 7.30 -0.96 -7.89
CA GLY A 27 8.59 -1.00 -8.56
C GLY A 27 8.55 -0.37 -9.95
N CYS A 28 7.37 -0.34 -10.60
CA CYS A 28 7.22 -0.02 -12.02
C CYS A 28 8.23 -0.81 -12.87
N ASP A 29 8.39 -2.09 -12.55
CA ASP A 29 9.44 -2.98 -13.08
C ASP A 29 8.88 -4.21 -13.81
N CYS A 30 7.58 -4.20 -14.14
CA CYS A 30 6.95 -5.22 -14.98
C CYS A 30 7.24 -5.00 -16.49
N ASN A 31 6.80 -5.95 -17.30
CA ASN A 31 6.72 -5.78 -18.75
C ASN A 31 5.60 -4.78 -19.11
N GLU A 32 5.56 -4.32 -20.37
CA GLU A 32 4.52 -3.37 -20.83
C GLU A 32 3.10 -3.95 -20.80
N ASP A 33 2.96 -5.27 -20.94
CA ASP A 33 1.69 -5.99 -20.77
C ASP A 33 1.26 -6.15 -19.31
N GLY A 34 2.09 -5.68 -18.36
CA GLY A 34 1.85 -5.78 -16.92
C GLY A 34 2.32 -7.08 -16.28
N SER A 35 2.84 -8.05 -17.04
CA SER A 35 3.37 -9.31 -16.53
C SER A 35 4.67 -9.12 -15.75
N PRO A 36 5.01 -10.01 -14.79
CA PRO A 36 6.26 -9.95 -14.06
C PRO A 36 7.48 -10.00 -14.97
N HIS A 37 8.33 -8.98 -14.93
CA HIS A 37 9.65 -8.94 -15.56
C HIS A 37 10.72 -9.48 -14.60
N GLN A 38 11.96 -9.69 -15.08
CA GLN A 38 13.06 -10.22 -14.27
C GLN A 38 13.26 -9.47 -12.94
N LEU A 39 13.21 -8.14 -12.94
CA LEU A 39 13.34 -7.33 -11.70
C LEU A 39 12.19 -7.55 -10.73
N THR A 40 10.97 -7.67 -11.24
CA THR A 40 9.77 -7.99 -10.45
C THR A 40 9.91 -9.37 -9.82
N ILE A 41 10.31 -10.38 -10.61
CA ILE A 41 10.53 -11.75 -10.15
C ILE A 41 11.59 -11.77 -9.04
N GLU A 42 12.75 -11.15 -9.25
CA GLU A 42 13.83 -11.10 -8.24
C GLU A 42 13.37 -10.44 -6.94
N LYS A 43 12.59 -9.36 -7.01
CA LYS A 43 12.02 -8.67 -5.84
C LYS A 43 11.14 -9.61 -5.01
N TYR A 44 10.20 -10.31 -5.65
CA TYR A 44 9.27 -11.21 -4.95
C TYR A 44 9.94 -12.51 -4.48
N LEU A 45 10.91 -13.06 -5.21
CA LEU A 45 11.68 -14.21 -4.72
C LEU A 45 12.56 -13.84 -3.51
N LYS A 46 13.05 -12.60 -3.40
CA LYS A 46 13.68 -12.11 -2.15
C LYS A 46 12.67 -11.97 -1.02
N ALA A 47 11.46 -11.48 -1.30
CA ALA A 47 10.39 -11.44 -0.31
C ALA A 47 10.00 -12.84 0.18
N ALA A 48 10.01 -13.85 -0.70
CA ALA A 48 9.78 -15.24 -0.30
C ALA A 48 10.83 -15.75 0.70
N ARG A 49 12.09 -15.30 0.58
CA ARG A 49 13.20 -15.67 1.51
C ARG A 49 13.23 -14.88 2.80
N SER A 50 12.33 -13.95 2.98
CA SER A 50 12.37 -13.00 4.10
C SER A 50 11.97 -13.60 5.45
N GLY A 51 11.16 -14.66 5.44
CA GLY A 51 10.50 -15.19 6.63
C GLY A 51 9.26 -14.40 7.08
N ALA A 52 8.86 -13.32 6.37
CA ALA A 52 7.65 -12.56 6.68
C ALA A 52 6.39 -13.43 6.53
N GLY A 53 5.45 -13.33 7.48
CA GLY A 53 4.21 -14.10 7.46
C GLY A 53 3.23 -13.68 6.36
N LEU A 54 3.26 -12.37 5.97
CA LEU A 54 2.42 -11.83 4.92
C LEU A 54 3.24 -10.96 3.96
N VAL A 55 3.04 -11.16 2.66
CA VAL A 55 3.63 -10.35 1.60
C VAL A 55 2.51 -9.70 0.79
N TRP A 56 2.49 -8.38 0.79
CA TRP A 56 1.59 -7.58 -0.03
C TRP A 56 2.25 -7.28 -1.37
N PHE A 57 1.61 -7.72 -2.45
CA PHE A 57 2.06 -7.34 -3.79
C PHE A 57 1.76 -5.88 -4.07
N GLU A 58 2.61 -5.26 -4.87
CA GLU A 58 2.47 -3.88 -5.30
C GLU A 58 1.17 -3.60 -6.04
N ALA A 59 0.88 -2.31 -6.24
CA ALA A 59 -0.32 -1.84 -6.90
C ALA A 59 -0.47 -2.43 -8.30
N ASN A 60 -1.44 -3.34 -8.44
CA ASN A 60 -1.88 -3.96 -9.68
C ASN A 60 -3.03 -3.16 -10.27
N ALA A 61 -2.85 -2.59 -11.47
CA ALA A 61 -3.91 -1.82 -12.11
C ALA A 61 -5.06 -2.75 -12.54
N VAL A 62 -6.31 -2.33 -12.29
CA VAL A 62 -7.52 -3.09 -12.68
C VAL A 62 -7.93 -2.84 -14.13
N CYS A 63 -7.32 -1.84 -14.79
CA CYS A 63 -7.56 -1.51 -16.19
C CYS A 63 -6.36 -0.73 -16.77
N PRO A 64 -6.17 -0.76 -18.11
CA PRO A 64 -5.02 -0.11 -18.76
C PRO A 64 -4.95 1.40 -18.51
N GLU A 65 -6.08 2.10 -18.60
CA GLU A 65 -6.18 3.55 -18.41
C GLU A 65 -5.91 3.97 -16.96
N GLY A 66 -6.11 3.05 -16.00
CA GLY A 66 -5.81 3.27 -14.58
C GLY A 66 -4.35 3.10 -14.20
N ARG A 67 -3.44 2.79 -15.13
CA ARG A 67 -2.00 2.60 -14.86
C ARG A 67 -1.28 3.93 -14.67
N THR A 68 -0.43 4.01 -13.65
CA THR A 68 0.44 5.17 -13.39
C THR A 68 1.69 5.20 -14.27
N ASN A 69 2.09 4.05 -14.81
CA ASN A 69 3.32 3.87 -15.58
C ASN A 69 3.10 2.71 -16.56
N PRO A 70 3.66 2.74 -17.81
CA PRO A 70 3.55 1.63 -18.76
C PRO A 70 4.06 0.29 -18.24
N ARG A 71 4.93 0.31 -17.22
CA ARG A 71 5.50 -0.88 -16.57
C ARG A 71 4.90 -1.16 -15.18
N GLN A 72 3.74 -0.58 -14.86
CA GLN A 72 3.00 -0.96 -13.66
C GLN A 72 2.41 -2.37 -13.82
N MET A 73 2.42 -3.14 -12.74
CA MET A 73 1.78 -4.45 -12.68
C MET A 73 0.32 -4.40 -13.09
N MET A 74 -0.11 -5.32 -13.92
CA MET A 74 -1.51 -5.50 -14.32
C MET A 74 -1.75 -6.97 -14.70
N LEU A 75 -2.41 -7.69 -13.81
CA LEU A 75 -2.82 -9.08 -14.04
C LEU A 75 -3.99 -9.11 -15.03
N THR A 76 -3.86 -9.90 -16.09
CA THR A 76 -4.87 -10.12 -17.14
C THR A 76 -4.99 -11.61 -17.46
N ARG A 77 -6.00 -11.99 -18.26
CA ARG A 77 -6.15 -13.36 -18.75
C ARG A 77 -4.95 -13.81 -19.60
N GLU A 78 -4.37 -12.89 -20.36
CA GLU A 78 -3.28 -13.18 -21.30
C GLU A 78 -1.95 -13.43 -20.58
N ASN A 79 -1.75 -12.85 -19.40
CA ASN A 79 -0.49 -12.97 -18.66
C ASN A 79 -0.60 -13.77 -17.34
N ILE A 80 -1.72 -14.41 -17.09
CA ILE A 80 -2.02 -15.12 -15.82
C ILE A 80 -0.99 -16.21 -15.50
N ASP A 81 -0.46 -16.91 -16.49
CA ASP A 81 0.46 -18.02 -16.28
C ASP A 81 1.82 -17.56 -15.72
N GLN A 82 2.28 -16.36 -16.07
CA GLN A 82 3.48 -15.76 -15.49
C GLN A 82 3.29 -15.46 -14.00
N PHE A 83 2.11 -15.00 -13.60
CA PHE A 83 1.77 -14.78 -12.20
C PHE A 83 1.61 -16.10 -11.43
N LYS A 84 0.95 -17.12 -12.01
CA LYS A 84 0.87 -18.47 -11.42
C LYS A 84 2.24 -19.03 -11.13
N LYS A 85 3.16 -18.90 -12.09
CA LYS A 85 4.54 -19.35 -11.89
C LYS A 85 5.22 -18.59 -10.76
N LEU A 86 5.14 -17.26 -10.73
CA LEU A 86 5.77 -16.44 -9.69
C LEU A 86 5.24 -16.80 -8.30
N VAL A 87 3.92 -16.94 -8.13
CA VAL A 87 3.28 -17.29 -6.86
C VAL A 87 3.70 -18.70 -6.42
N ALA A 88 3.76 -19.67 -7.34
CA ALA A 88 4.21 -21.04 -7.05
C ALA A 88 5.70 -21.05 -6.61
N ASP A 89 6.57 -20.36 -7.34
CA ASP A 89 8.00 -20.24 -7.01
C ASP A 89 8.20 -19.60 -5.61
N MET A 90 7.42 -18.55 -5.28
CA MET A 90 7.47 -17.92 -3.97
C MET A 90 7.07 -18.87 -2.84
N ARG A 91 5.99 -19.63 -3.02
CA ARG A 91 5.51 -20.59 -2.01
C ARG A 91 6.52 -21.72 -1.79
N GLU A 92 7.10 -22.25 -2.87
CA GLU A 92 8.15 -23.28 -2.78
C GLU A 92 9.36 -22.75 -2.02
N ILE A 93 9.84 -21.54 -2.36
CA ILE A 93 11.02 -20.94 -1.73
C ILE A 93 10.75 -20.63 -0.25
N ALA A 94 9.61 -20.04 0.08
CA ALA A 94 9.27 -19.71 1.46
C ALA A 94 9.19 -20.97 2.34
N LEU A 95 8.58 -22.01 1.83
CA LEU A 95 8.50 -23.31 2.54
C LEU A 95 9.88 -23.94 2.69
N ARG A 96 10.68 -24.00 1.62
CA ARG A 96 12.00 -24.64 1.64
C ARG A 96 13.03 -23.91 2.50
N GLU A 97 13.06 -22.57 2.42
CA GLU A 97 14.13 -21.76 3.04
C GLU A 97 13.75 -21.15 4.40
N CYS A 98 12.44 -20.97 4.66
CA CYS A 98 11.95 -20.38 5.91
C CYS A 98 11.01 -21.30 6.70
N GLY A 99 10.58 -22.43 6.13
CA GLY A 99 9.67 -23.38 6.79
C GLY A 99 8.24 -22.86 6.98
N ILE A 100 7.83 -21.81 6.27
CA ILE A 100 6.52 -21.16 6.43
C ILE A 100 5.75 -21.09 5.11
N ARG A 101 4.42 -21.04 5.21
CA ARG A 101 3.53 -20.66 4.13
C ARG A 101 3.19 -19.18 4.28
N GLN A 102 3.77 -18.35 3.42
CA GLN A 102 3.44 -16.93 3.41
C GLN A 102 2.02 -16.68 2.90
N VAL A 103 1.30 -15.76 3.51
CA VAL A 103 0.05 -15.22 2.99
C VAL A 103 0.39 -14.16 1.94
N LEU A 104 -0.19 -14.29 0.74
CA LEU A 104 0.07 -13.42 -0.41
C LEU A 104 -1.19 -12.63 -0.77
N ILE A 105 -1.10 -11.30 -0.76
CA ILE A 105 -2.21 -10.38 -1.08
C ILE A 105 -1.88 -9.60 -2.35
N LEU A 106 -2.80 -9.55 -3.32
CA LEU A 106 -2.67 -8.69 -4.50
C LEU A 106 -3.38 -7.37 -4.28
N GLN A 107 -2.67 -6.23 -4.41
CA GLN A 107 -3.25 -4.91 -4.24
C GLN A 107 -3.89 -4.40 -5.54
N LEU A 108 -5.20 -4.24 -5.57
CA LEU A 108 -5.98 -3.75 -6.72
C LEU A 108 -6.08 -2.23 -6.69
N THR A 109 -5.88 -1.57 -7.83
CA THR A 109 -5.84 -0.11 -7.88
C THR A 109 -6.29 0.49 -9.21
N HIS A 110 -6.79 1.73 -9.14
CA HIS A 110 -6.91 2.67 -10.25
C HIS A 110 -6.17 3.95 -9.86
N SER A 111 -5.14 4.33 -10.64
CA SER A 111 -4.22 5.39 -10.22
C SER A 111 -4.80 6.81 -10.30
N GLY A 112 -5.97 7.00 -10.92
CA GLY A 112 -6.69 8.27 -10.92
C GLY A 112 -5.85 9.43 -11.47
N ARG A 113 -5.69 10.49 -10.69
CA ARG A 113 -4.83 11.64 -11.03
C ARG A 113 -3.42 11.23 -11.44
N GLN A 114 -2.92 10.12 -10.89
CA GLN A 114 -1.57 9.63 -11.16
C GLN A 114 -1.48 8.70 -12.37
N SER A 115 -2.58 8.44 -13.06
CA SER A 115 -2.57 7.68 -14.31
C SER A 115 -1.72 8.36 -15.38
N ILE A 116 -1.28 7.60 -16.38
CA ILE A 116 -0.44 8.11 -17.49
C ILE A 116 -1.11 9.34 -18.10
N VAL A 117 -2.38 9.24 -18.46
CA VAL A 117 -3.26 10.37 -18.72
C VAL A 117 -4.05 10.61 -17.42
N PRO A 118 -3.97 11.81 -16.81
CA PRO A 118 -4.68 12.05 -15.55
C PRO A 118 -6.19 11.80 -15.68
N MET A 119 -6.73 11.05 -14.70
CA MET A 119 -8.16 10.77 -14.55
C MET A 119 -8.56 11.23 -13.16
N ILE A 120 -9.06 12.45 -13.03
CA ILE A 120 -9.28 13.10 -11.74
C ILE A 120 -10.72 12.96 -11.27
N ALA A 121 -10.93 12.89 -9.96
CA ALA A 121 -12.26 12.92 -9.38
C ALA A 121 -12.90 14.32 -9.52
N TYR A 122 -12.13 15.38 -9.30
CA TYR A 122 -12.56 16.77 -9.37
C TYR A 122 -11.35 17.72 -9.46
N ARG A 123 -11.60 19.00 -9.70
CA ARG A 123 -10.59 20.04 -9.69
C ARG A 123 -10.19 20.33 -8.24
N ASN A 124 -9.08 19.77 -7.80
CA ASN A 124 -8.53 20.00 -6.47
C ASN A 124 -7.36 21.00 -6.55
N PRO A 125 -7.52 22.24 -6.08
CA PRO A 125 -6.51 23.29 -6.26
C PRO A 125 -5.18 22.94 -5.61
N VAL A 126 -5.21 22.18 -4.50
CA VAL A 126 -4.00 21.78 -3.79
C VAL A 126 -3.20 20.74 -4.58
N TYR A 127 -3.88 19.74 -5.16
CA TYR A 127 -3.19 18.69 -5.94
C TYR A 127 -2.74 19.19 -7.31
N GLU A 128 -3.45 20.18 -7.89
CA GLU A 128 -3.10 20.78 -9.18
C GLU A 128 -1.79 21.53 -9.16
N GLU A 129 -1.34 22.05 -8.02
CA GLU A 129 0.01 22.63 -7.87
C GLU A 129 1.12 21.66 -8.23
N ARG A 130 0.91 20.35 -8.01
CA ARG A 130 1.89 19.28 -8.25
C ARG A 130 1.63 18.49 -9.53
N ARG A 131 0.37 18.31 -9.87
CA ARG A 131 -0.06 17.59 -11.07
C ARG A 131 -1.27 18.28 -11.67
N PRO A 132 -1.05 19.30 -12.51
CA PRO A 132 -2.11 20.02 -13.21
C PRO A 132 -2.98 19.08 -14.05
N ALA A 133 -4.27 19.38 -14.13
CA ALA A 133 -5.25 18.69 -14.95
C ALA A 133 -6.27 19.70 -15.49
N SER A 134 -7.06 19.30 -16.48
CA SER A 134 -8.17 20.09 -17.04
C SER A 134 -9.52 19.46 -16.71
N ASP A 135 -10.61 20.15 -17.03
CA ASP A 135 -11.96 19.61 -16.83
C ASP A 135 -12.21 18.36 -17.67
N GLU A 136 -11.54 18.21 -18.81
CA GLU A 136 -11.59 17.01 -19.65
C GLU A 136 -11.02 15.75 -18.95
N ASN A 137 -10.22 15.94 -17.92
CA ASN A 137 -9.67 14.85 -17.13
C ASN A 137 -10.62 14.38 -16.00
N ILE A 138 -11.72 15.11 -15.74
CA ILE A 138 -12.70 14.70 -14.73
C ILE A 138 -13.43 13.46 -15.23
N VAL A 139 -13.32 12.37 -14.48
CA VAL A 139 -14.02 11.13 -14.82
C VAL A 139 -15.54 11.29 -14.65
N SER A 140 -16.31 10.80 -15.62
CA SER A 140 -17.77 10.82 -15.53
C SER A 140 -18.32 9.78 -14.56
N ASP A 141 -19.56 9.97 -14.12
CA ASP A 141 -20.23 9.00 -13.26
C ASP A 141 -20.42 7.65 -13.98
N GLU A 142 -20.69 7.69 -15.31
CA GLU A 142 -20.85 6.50 -16.15
C GLU A 142 -19.53 5.69 -16.24
N TYR A 143 -18.38 6.37 -16.32
CA TYR A 143 -17.09 5.68 -16.25
C TYR A 143 -16.90 5.02 -14.88
N LEU A 144 -17.19 5.76 -13.79
CA LEU A 144 -17.05 5.24 -12.43
C LEU A 144 -17.95 4.02 -12.19
N ASP A 145 -19.16 3.99 -12.78
CA ASP A 145 -20.08 2.84 -12.72
C ASP A 145 -19.48 1.56 -13.33
N THR A 146 -18.49 1.65 -14.20
CA THR A 146 -17.84 0.47 -14.81
C THR A 146 -16.76 -0.17 -13.91
N LEU A 147 -16.26 0.55 -12.92
CA LEU A 147 -15.10 0.10 -12.14
C LEU A 147 -15.38 -1.09 -11.21
N PRO A 148 -16.55 -1.23 -10.55
CA PRO A 148 -16.82 -2.38 -9.69
C PRO A 148 -16.58 -3.73 -10.40
N GLU A 149 -17.03 -3.89 -11.65
CA GLU A 149 -16.79 -5.12 -12.41
C GLU A 149 -15.30 -5.34 -12.74
N LYS A 150 -14.54 -4.27 -13.02
CA LYS A 150 -13.08 -4.37 -13.23
C LYS A 150 -12.35 -4.83 -11.96
N TYR A 151 -12.77 -4.37 -10.77
CA TYR A 151 -12.25 -4.85 -9.50
C TYR A 151 -12.63 -6.30 -9.23
N ALA A 152 -13.89 -6.69 -9.51
CA ALA A 152 -14.35 -8.08 -9.40
C ALA A 152 -13.54 -9.02 -10.31
N GLU A 153 -13.34 -8.66 -11.58
CA GLU A 153 -12.55 -9.49 -12.51
C GLU A 153 -11.10 -9.62 -12.05
N SER A 154 -10.46 -8.53 -11.61
CA SER A 154 -9.11 -8.59 -11.06
C SER A 154 -9.03 -9.46 -9.80
N ALA A 155 -10.07 -9.48 -8.96
CA ALA A 155 -10.15 -10.36 -7.79
C ALA A 155 -10.31 -11.83 -8.20
N ARG A 156 -11.15 -12.17 -9.20
CA ARG A 156 -11.26 -13.54 -9.76
C ARG A 156 -9.91 -14.03 -10.26
N LEU A 157 -9.22 -13.21 -11.08
CA LEU A 157 -7.90 -13.55 -11.61
C LEU A 157 -6.87 -13.77 -10.49
N ALA A 158 -6.88 -12.95 -9.44
CA ALA A 158 -6.00 -13.12 -8.28
C ALA A 158 -6.22 -14.48 -7.59
N MET A 159 -7.48 -14.90 -7.41
CA MET A 159 -7.79 -16.22 -6.83
C MET A 159 -7.34 -17.35 -7.74
N GLU A 160 -7.53 -17.22 -9.06
CA GLU A 160 -7.09 -18.21 -10.04
C GLU A 160 -5.56 -18.35 -10.09
N VAL A 161 -4.83 -17.27 -9.86
CA VAL A 161 -3.35 -17.28 -9.71
C VAL A 161 -2.91 -18.02 -8.45
N GLY A 162 -3.72 -18.01 -7.39
CA GLY A 162 -3.41 -18.63 -6.10
C GLY A 162 -2.97 -17.63 -5.03
N PHE A 163 -3.35 -16.36 -5.13
CA PHE A 163 -3.27 -15.42 -4.01
C PHE A 163 -4.23 -15.83 -2.90
N ASP A 164 -3.95 -15.46 -1.65
CA ASP A 164 -4.77 -15.74 -0.48
C ASP A 164 -5.84 -14.68 -0.26
N GLY A 165 -5.74 -13.55 -0.96
CA GLY A 165 -6.69 -12.46 -0.88
C GLY A 165 -6.32 -11.30 -1.77
N VAL A 166 -7.18 -10.27 -1.73
CA VAL A 166 -6.98 -9.01 -2.46
C VAL A 166 -7.10 -7.81 -1.52
N ASP A 167 -6.51 -6.72 -1.94
CA ASP A 167 -6.57 -5.41 -1.29
C ASP A 167 -7.22 -4.40 -2.24
N VAL A 168 -8.31 -3.79 -1.82
CA VAL A 168 -8.95 -2.68 -2.56
C VAL A 168 -8.35 -1.37 -2.06
N LYS A 169 -7.32 -0.88 -2.76
CA LYS A 169 -6.48 0.24 -2.34
C LYS A 169 -7.19 1.60 -2.38
N SER A 170 -7.20 2.31 -1.25
CA SER A 170 -7.65 3.71 -1.14
C SER A 170 -6.61 4.58 -0.44
N CYS A 171 -5.47 4.81 -1.12
CA CYS A 171 -4.38 5.62 -0.58
C CYS A 171 -3.52 6.23 -1.67
N HIS A 172 -2.56 7.07 -1.27
CA HIS A 172 -1.48 7.64 -2.09
C HIS A 172 -1.96 8.62 -3.17
N GLY A 173 -3.09 9.31 -2.98
CA GLY A 173 -3.62 10.27 -3.95
C GLY A 173 -4.15 9.62 -5.22
N TYR A 174 -4.56 8.35 -5.15
CA TYR A 174 -5.17 7.62 -6.24
C TYR A 174 -6.69 7.85 -6.25
N LEU A 175 -7.41 7.27 -7.21
CA LEU A 175 -8.81 7.65 -7.51
C LEU A 175 -9.73 7.60 -6.29
N PHE A 176 -9.72 6.53 -5.51
CA PHE A 176 -10.61 6.43 -4.34
C PHE A 176 -10.27 7.46 -3.26
N GLN A 177 -8.96 7.65 -2.95
CA GLN A 177 -8.57 8.67 -1.97
C GLN A 177 -8.99 10.07 -2.44
N GLU A 178 -8.85 10.40 -3.73
CA GLU A 178 -9.27 11.69 -4.26
C GLU A 178 -10.80 11.88 -4.18
N LEU A 179 -11.58 10.80 -4.41
CA LEU A 179 -13.04 10.83 -4.23
C LEU A 179 -13.46 11.11 -2.79
N LEU A 180 -12.72 10.61 -1.79
CA LEU A 180 -13.04 10.87 -0.37
C LEU A 180 -13.02 12.38 -0.04
N SER A 181 -12.22 13.17 -0.76
CA SER A 181 -12.14 14.64 -0.61
C SER A 181 -12.96 15.41 -1.65
N ALA A 182 -13.81 14.75 -2.43
CA ALA A 182 -14.57 15.35 -3.53
C ALA A 182 -15.85 16.07 -3.05
N PHE A 183 -15.72 16.96 -2.06
CA PHE A 183 -16.85 17.72 -1.48
C PHE A 183 -17.56 18.62 -2.51
N GLY A 184 -16.84 19.18 -3.45
CA GLY A 184 -17.37 20.06 -4.48
C GLY A 184 -17.70 19.36 -5.81
N ARG A 185 -17.54 18.03 -5.91
CA ARG A 185 -17.92 17.28 -7.10
C ARG A 185 -19.45 17.14 -7.16
N GLU A 186 -20.04 17.46 -8.31
CA GLU A 186 -21.43 17.18 -8.61
C GLU A 186 -21.62 15.70 -9.01
N GLY A 187 -22.86 15.21 -8.97
CA GLY A 187 -23.22 13.85 -9.38
C GLY A 187 -23.21 12.83 -8.23
N ARG A 188 -23.21 11.54 -8.60
CA ARG A 188 -23.44 10.42 -7.66
C ARG A 188 -22.21 10.05 -6.80
N TYR A 189 -21.06 10.61 -7.10
CA TYR A 189 -19.77 10.27 -6.48
C TYR A 189 -19.10 11.47 -5.81
N GLY A 190 -19.87 12.50 -5.43
CA GLY A 190 -19.35 13.69 -4.78
C GLY A 190 -20.35 14.35 -3.83
N GLY A 191 -19.92 15.39 -3.13
CA GLY A 191 -20.73 16.16 -2.17
C GLY A 191 -20.90 15.44 -0.85
N SER A 192 -22.00 14.73 -0.62
CA SER A 192 -22.26 14.04 0.66
C SER A 192 -21.24 12.93 0.94
N PHE A 193 -21.10 12.58 2.20
CA PHE A 193 -20.19 11.50 2.62
C PHE A 193 -20.54 10.17 1.92
N GLU A 194 -21.80 9.80 1.86
CA GLU A 194 -22.29 8.57 1.25
C GLU A 194 -21.92 8.51 -0.24
N ASN A 195 -22.05 9.63 -0.95
CA ASN A 195 -21.68 9.72 -2.35
C ASN A 195 -20.16 9.61 -2.56
N ARG A 196 -19.36 10.26 -1.71
CA ARG A 196 -17.89 10.25 -1.82
C ARG A 196 -17.28 8.87 -1.55
N ILE A 197 -17.88 8.07 -0.66
CA ILE A 197 -17.43 6.70 -0.39
C ILE A 197 -18.04 5.67 -1.33
N LYS A 198 -19.10 6.02 -2.08
CA LYS A 198 -19.93 5.08 -2.85
C LYS A 198 -19.11 4.16 -3.76
N LEU A 199 -18.29 4.72 -4.64
CA LEU A 199 -17.51 3.90 -5.58
C LEU A 199 -16.60 2.92 -4.84
N TYR A 200 -15.95 3.37 -3.78
CA TYR A 200 -15.05 2.54 -3.01
C TYR A 200 -15.77 1.34 -2.39
N ILE A 201 -16.92 1.59 -1.75
CA ILE A 201 -17.74 0.53 -1.17
C ILE A 201 -18.31 -0.41 -2.24
N ASP A 202 -18.75 0.11 -3.39
CA ASP A 202 -19.25 -0.70 -4.49
C ASP A 202 -18.14 -1.63 -5.04
N CYS A 203 -16.90 -1.16 -5.17
CA CYS A 203 -15.77 -1.99 -5.57
C CYS A 203 -15.39 -3.04 -4.51
N VAL A 204 -15.47 -2.69 -3.22
CA VAL A 204 -15.26 -3.65 -2.11
C VAL A 204 -16.30 -4.76 -2.17
N ARG A 205 -17.59 -4.41 -2.34
CA ARG A 205 -18.69 -5.39 -2.49
C ARG A 205 -18.49 -6.30 -3.69
N ALA A 206 -18.20 -5.70 -4.85
CA ALA A 206 -17.97 -6.44 -6.09
C ALA A 206 -16.80 -7.43 -5.98
N ALA A 207 -15.70 -7.01 -5.34
CA ALA A 207 -14.59 -7.91 -5.02
C ALA A 207 -15.02 -9.03 -4.05
N ARG A 208 -15.77 -8.69 -2.99
CA ARG A 208 -16.25 -9.67 -1.99
C ARG A 208 -17.13 -10.75 -2.61
N GLU A 209 -18.04 -10.39 -3.52
CA GLU A 209 -18.97 -11.31 -4.15
C GLU A 209 -18.29 -12.43 -4.97
N VAL A 210 -17.09 -12.17 -5.46
CA VAL A 210 -16.34 -13.14 -6.29
C VAL A 210 -15.24 -13.88 -5.54
N LEU A 211 -14.93 -13.48 -4.32
CA LEU A 211 -13.94 -14.15 -3.49
C LEU A 211 -14.50 -15.47 -2.92
N PRO A 212 -13.76 -16.57 -3.01
CA PRO A 212 -14.15 -17.83 -2.38
C PRO A 212 -14.12 -17.73 -0.84
N ASP A 213 -14.81 -18.65 -0.19
CA ASP A 213 -14.75 -18.78 1.26
C ASP A 213 -13.31 -18.95 1.73
N GLY A 214 -12.95 -18.21 2.78
CA GLY A 214 -11.60 -18.24 3.36
C GLY A 214 -10.57 -17.31 2.68
N ALA A 215 -10.89 -16.68 1.55
CA ALA A 215 -10.04 -15.65 0.98
C ALA A 215 -10.11 -14.35 1.81
N LEU A 216 -9.00 -13.63 1.89
CA LEU A 216 -8.92 -12.35 2.59
C LEU A 216 -9.37 -11.20 1.69
N LEU A 217 -10.22 -10.35 2.23
CA LEU A 217 -10.52 -9.03 1.67
C LEU A 217 -9.93 -7.97 2.59
N THR A 218 -9.03 -7.18 2.03
CA THR A 218 -8.22 -6.22 2.79
C THR A 218 -8.25 -4.85 2.13
N THR A 219 -7.80 -3.84 2.84
CA THR A 219 -7.60 -2.52 2.25
C THR A 219 -6.39 -1.80 2.83
N ARG A 220 -5.64 -1.12 1.94
CA ARG A 220 -4.69 -0.10 2.37
C ARG A 220 -5.34 1.27 2.23
N LEU A 221 -5.59 1.89 3.38
CA LEU A 221 -6.33 3.15 3.50
C LEU A 221 -5.42 4.28 3.94
N SER A 222 -5.45 5.42 3.24
CA SER A 222 -4.99 6.69 3.80
C SER A 222 -6.10 7.27 4.66
N VAL A 223 -5.94 7.14 5.97
CA VAL A 223 -6.95 7.56 6.96
C VAL A 223 -7.15 9.07 6.98
N SER A 224 -6.09 9.80 6.62
CA SER A 224 -6.13 11.25 6.40
C SER A 224 -5.13 11.67 5.33
N ASP A 225 -5.52 12.60 4.48
CA ASP A 225 -4.63 13.23 3.50
C ASP A 225 -3.65 14.21 4.15
N MET A 226 -3.94 14.67 5.36
CA MET A 226 -3.25 15.79 6.00
C MET A 226 -3.20 17.03 5.09
N VAL A 227 -4.30 17.26 4.39
CA VAL A 227 -4.62 18.45 3.60
C VAL A 227 -5.88 19.04 4.21
N ALA A 228 -5.90 20.36 4.43
CA ALA A 228 -7.02 21.03 5.10
C ALA A 228 -8.34 20.83 4.34
N TYR A 229 -9.43 20.62 5.08
CA TYR A 229 -10.79 20.68 4.55
C TYR A 229 -11.03 22.04 3.84
N PRO A 230 -11.74 22.10 2.69
CA PRO A 230 -12.45 21.00 2.01
C PRO A 230 -11.62 20.28 0.93
N ASN A 231 -10.31 20.47 0.86
CA ASN A 231 -9.48 19.90 -0.20
C ASN A 231 -8.84 18.55 0.17
N GLY A 232 -8.97 18.13 1.43
CA GLY A 232 -8.46 16.86 1.94
C GLY A 232 -9.52 16.09 2.73
N PHE A 233 -9.22 14.82 3.01
CA PHE A 233 -10.03 13.91 3.80
C PHE A 233 -9.36 13.64 5.16
N GLY A 234 -10.17 13.54 6.23
CA GLY A 234 -9.70 13.22 7.58
C GLY A 234 -8.97 14.39 8.27
N THR A 235 -9.32 15.63 7.92
CA THR A 235 -8.80 16.86 8.54
C THR A 235 -9.89 17.92 8.70
N ASP A 236 -9.69 18.82 9.66
CA ASP A 236 -10.49 20.04 9.82
C ASP A 236 -10.00 21.19 8.87
N GLU A 237 -10.62 22.34 8.97
CA GLU A 237 -10.28 23.56 8.19
C GLU A 237 -8.86 24.08 8.46
N ASN A 238 -8.28 23.71 9.61
CA ASN A 238 -6.91 24.08 10.00
C ASN A 238 -5.88 23.00 9.64
N GLY A 239 -6.29 21.92 8.94
CA GLY A 239 -5.44 20.78 8.58
C GLY A 239 -5.10 19.86 9.76
N LYS A 240 -5.80 19.97 10.89
CA LYS A 240 -5.64 19.04 12.02
C LYS A 240 -6.44 17.76 11.76
N LEU A 241 -5.94 16.66 12.30
CA LEU A 241 -6.58 15.35 12.20
C LEU A 241 -8.02 15.39 12.71
N ASP A 242 -8.95 14.94 11.89
CA ASP A 242 -10.37 14.75 12.20
C ASP A 242 -10.81 13.35 11.77
N LEU A 243 -11.03 12.48 12.72
CA LEU A 243 -11.34 11.06 12.47
C LEU A 243 -12.84 10.77 12.34
N ARG A 244 -13.74 11.76 12.35
CA ARG A 244 -15.19 11.53 12.27
C ARG A 244 -15.60 10.80 10.99
N GLU A 245 -15.27 11.33 9.83
CA GLU A 245 -15.56 10.66 8.55
C GLU A 245 -14.68 9.42 8.30
N PRO A 246 -13.37 9.40 8.61
CA PRO A 246 -12.57 8.18 8.59
C PRO A 246 -13.18 7.04 9.41
N ASP A 247 -13.68 7.30 10.60
CA ASP A 247 -14.33 6.28 11.43
C ASP A 247 -15.61 5.73 10.77
N MET A 248 -16.45 6.61 10.19
CA MET A 248 -17.64 6.19 9.45
C MET A 248 -17.27 5.32 8.24
N LEU A 249 -16.21 5.69 7.51
CA LEU A 249 -15.72 4.89 6.37
C LEU A 249 -15.21 3.53 6.81
N ILE A 250 -14.42 3.47 7.89
CA ILE A 250 -13.87 2.21 8.42
C ILE A 250 -15.00 1.29 8.90
N ASP A 251 -16.05 1.84 9.53
CA ASP A 251 -17.24 1.10 9.92
C ASP A 251 -17.94 0.47 8.69
N GLU A 252 -18.13 1.25 7.61
CA GLU A 252 -18.70 0.74 6.37
C GLU A 252 -17.80 -0.33 5.70
N LEU A 253 -16.49 -0.17 5.71
CA LEU A 253 -15.55 -1.16 5.20
C LEU A 253 -15.63 -2.46 6.00
N ASN A 254 -15.69 -2.38 7.32
CA ASN A 254 -15.84 -3.53 8.23
C ASN A 254 -17.14 -4.28 7.97
N LYS A 255 -18.28 -3.57 7.86
CA LYS A 255 -19.59 -4.14 7.52
C LYS A 255 -19.58 -4.86 6.15
N ASN A 256 -18.76 -4.40 5.22
CA ASN A 256 -18.62 -4.99 3.88
C ASN A 256 -17.52 -6.05 3.78
N GLY A 257 -17.00 -6.53 4.92
CA GLY A 257 -16.15 -7.71 5.02
C GLY A 257 -14.66 -7.47 4.88
N ILE A 258 -14.18 -6.22 5.01
CA ILE A 258 -12.75 -5.96 5.18
C ILE A 258 -12.30 -6.58 6.50
N GLN A 259 -11.20 -7.37 6.46
CA GLN A 259 -10.66 -8.10 7.60
C GLN A 259 -9.33 -7.50 8.11
N ILE A 260 -8.52 -6.95 7.20
CA ILE A 260 -7.23 -6.33 7.53
C ILE A 260 -7.21 -4.90 6.97
N LEU A 261 -6.91 -3.94 7.82
CA LEU A 261 -6.68 -2.55 7.46
C LEU A 261 -5.18 -2.23 7.52
N ASN A 262 -4.59 -1.95 6.36
CA ASN A 262 -3.19 -1.53 6.24
C ASN A 262 -3.16 0.01 6.27
N VAL A 263 -2.81 0.57 7.42
CA VAL A 263 -2.93 2.01 7.68
C VAL A 263 -1.81 2.78 6.98
N THR A 264 -2.18 3.90 6.35
CA THR A 264 -1.24 4.94 5.91
C THR A 264 -1.86 6.33 6.09
N VAL A 265 -1.06 7.37 5.95
CA VAL A 265 -1.45 8.78 6.14
C VAL A 265 -0.77 9.62 5.07
N GLY A 266 -1.40 10.72 4.68
CA GLY A 266 -0.85 11.68 3.74
C GLY A 266 -0.92 11.25 2.27
N ASN A 267 -0.41 12.13 1.42
CA ASN A 267 -0.31 11.94 -0.02
C ASN A 267 1.16 12.06 -0.46
N PRO A 268 1.80 10.98 -0.95
CA PRO A 268 3.23 10.99 -1.28
C PRO A 268 3.60 11.96 -2.41
N TYR A 269 2.64 12.42 -3.19
CA TYR A 269 2.86 13.43 -4.25
C TYR A 269 2.79 14.86 -3.74
N TYR A 270 2.08 15.08 -2.64
CA TYR A 270 1.87 16.40 -2.05
C TYR A 270 2.71 16.61 -0.77
N ASN A 271 2.52 15.74 0.23
CA ASN A 271 3.20 15.82 1.54
C ASN A 271 3.97 14.53 1.87
N PRO A 272 5.01 14.17 1.08
CA PRO A 272 5.70 12.88 1.21
C PRO A 272 6.34 12.64 2.59
N HIS A 273 6.68 13.67 3.36
CA HIS A 273 7.19 13.53 4.72
C HIS A 273 6.14 12.96 5.68
N VAL A 274 4.86 13.30 5.48
CA VAL A 274 3.73 12.74 6.24
C VAL A 274 3.55 11.27 5.93
N ASN A 275 3.52 10.92 4.65
CA ASN A 275 3.29 9.53 4.21
C ASN A 275 4.45 8.58 4.57
N ARG A 276 5.66 9.09 4.56
CA ARG A 276 6.88 8.32 4.82
C ARG A 276 7.95 9.21 5.41
N PRO A 277 8.04 9.32 6.72
CA PRO A 277 9.11 10.07 7.38
C PRO A 277 10.48 9.67 6.83
N TYR A 278 11.36 10.64 6.59
CA TYR A 278 12.68 10.41 6.00
C TYR A 278 13.76 11.21 6.72
N ARG A 279 15.01 10.76 6.60
CA ARG A 279 16.21 11.46 7.10
C ARG A 279 16.82 12.37 6.04
N GLN A 280 16.61 12.02 4.76
CA GLN A 280 17.01 12.81 3.60
C GLN A 280 15.90 12.73 2.54
N GLY A 281 15.53 13.86 1.96
CA GLY A 281 14.47 14.00 0.98
C GLY A 281 14.69 15.19 0.06
N GLY A 282 13.73 15.50 -0.77
CA GLY A 282 13.80 16.61 -1.71
C GLY A 282 13.61 18.01 -1.10
N TYR A 283 13.25 18.10 0.18
CA TYR A 283 13.07 19.34 0.94
C TYR A 283 13.18 19.07 2.44
N GLU A 284 13.37 20.13 3.22
CA GLU A 284 13.31 20.07 4.69
C GLU A 284 11.84 19.98 5.13
N PRO A 285 11.42 18.93 5.84
CA PRO A 285 10.03 18.82 6.30
C PRO A 285 9.68 19.93 7.32
N PRO A 286 8.43 20.45 7.31
CA PRO A 286 7.98 21.41 8.30
C PRO A 286 7.79 20.81 9.70
N GLU A 287 7.85 19.48 9.81
CA GLU A 287 7.71 18.73 11.07
C GLU A 287 8.84 17.69 11.18
N THR A 288 9.14 17.29 12.42
CA THR A 288 10.14 16.23 12.66
C THR A 288 9.57 14.86 12.29
N ALA A 289 10.45 13.92 11.96
CA ALA A 289 10.04 12.54 11.68
C ALA A 289 9.33 11.89 12.90
N ALA A 290 9.67 12.30 14.12
CA ALA A 290 9.02 11.81 15.35
C ALA A 290 7.52 12.15 15.36
N VAL A 291 7.15 13.38 15.01
CA VAL A 291 5.73 13.81 14.90
C VAL A 291 4.98 12.97 13.85
N GLY A 292 5.63 12.71 12.69
CA GLY A 292 5.04 11.87 11.65
C GLY A 292 4.83 10.42 12.11
N LEU A 293 5.79 9.84 12.83
CA LEU A 293 5.70 8.47 13.37
C LEU A 293 4.65 8.37 14.48
N GLU A 294 4.62 9.33 15.40
CA GLU A 294 3.60 9.41 16.45
C GLU A 294 2.18 9.51 15.86
N ARG A 295 1.99 10.26 14.77
CA ARG A 295 0.71 10.34 14.06
C ARG A 295 0.24 8.98 13.55
N PHE A 296 1.13 8.14 13.02
CA PHE A 296 0.78 6.77 12.65
C PHE A 296 0.31 5.99 13.86
N GLU A 297 1.06 6.00 14.96
CA GLU A 297 0.74 5.25 16.19
C GLU A 297 -0.60 5.69 16.81
N ILE A 298 -0.89 6.99 16.82
CA ILE A 298 -2.17 7.53 17.31
C ILE A 298 -3.34 6.98 16.49
N ILE A 299 -3.23 7.04 15.16
CA ILE A 299 -4.29 6.58 14.24
C ILE A 299 -4.46 5.06 14.31
N GLU A 300 -3.37 4.31 14.28
CA GLU A 300 -3.38 2.86 14.32
C GLU A 300 -4.01 2.34 15.63
N LYS A 301 -3.60 2.91 16.75
CA LYS A 301 -4.16 2.57 18.07
C LYS A 301 -5.64 2.93 18.17
N HIS A 302 -6.04 4.12 17.71
CA HIS A 302 -7.44 4.54 17.69
C HIS A 302 -8.31 3.55 16.91
N ILE A 303 -7.88 3.16 15.71
CA ILE A 303 -8.62 2.22 14.86
C ILE A 303 -8.73 0.85 15.55
N ARG A 304 -7.62 0.33 16.08
CA ARG A 304 -7.59 -0.96 16.73
C ARG A 304 -8.51 -1.02 17.98
N GLU A 305 -8.54 0.06 18.76
CA GLU A 305 -9.42 0.14 19.94
C GLU A 305 -10.90 0.28 19.55
N LYS A 306 -11.19 1.05 18.50
CA LYS A 306 -12.56 1.33 18.06
C LYS A 306 -13.18 0.20 17.24
N PHE A 307 -12.39 -0.52 16.46
CA PHE A 307 -12.85 -1.58 15.56
C PHE A 307 -12.14 -2.92 15.85
N PRO A 308 -12.45 -3.56 16.98
CA PRO A 308 -11.72 -4.75 17.45
C PRO A 308 -11.89 -5.99 16.57
N SER A 309 -12.80 -5.97 15.61
CA SER A 309 -12.98 -7.02 14.59
C SER A 309 -12.02 -6.88 13.40
N LEU A 310 -11.38 -5.71 13.23
CA LEU A 310 -10.38 -5.46 12.21
C LEU A 310 -8.97 -5.73 12.74
N TYR A 311 -8.13 -6.32 11.90
CA TYR A 311 -6.71 -6.43 12.16
C TYR A 311 -5.98 -5.24 11.54
N VAL A 312 -5.15 -4.56 12.31
CA VAL A 312 -4.42 -3.36 11.88
C VAL A 312 -2.99 -3.69 11.55
N VAL A 313 -2.54 -3.29 10.37
CA VAL A 313 -1.11 -3.33 9.98
C VAL A 313 -0.52 -1.94 10.15
N GLY A 314 0.44 -1.83 11.07
CA GLY A 314 1.17 -0.59 11.34
C GLY A 314 2.17 -0.23 10.23
N SER A 315 2.47 1.05 10.12
CA SER A 315 3.36 1.61 9.10
C SER A 315 4.46 2.51 9.71
N GLY A 316 5.40 2.99 8.88
CA GLY A 316 6.47 3.90 9.33
C GLY A 316 7.74 3.22 9.85
N LEU A 317 7.68 1.96 10.29
CA LEU A 317 8.75 1.27 11.03
C LEU A 317 10.10 1.17 10.30
N SER A 318 10.14 1.22 8.96
CA SER A 318 11.41 1.25 8.22
C SER A 318 12.33 2.43 8.60
N TYR A 319 11.81 3.44 9.30
CA TYR A 319 12.58 4.60 9.77
C TYR A 319 13.51 4.28 10.94
N TYR A 320 13.14 3.33 11.79
CA TYR A 320 13.83 3.02 13.04
C TYR A 320 15.17 2.30 12.86
N ARG A 321 15.44 1.73 11.69
CA ARG A 321 16.72 1.08 11.36
C ARG A 321 17.15 0.00 12.38
N ASP A 322 18.14 0.34 13.21
CA ASP A 322 18.79 -0.54 14.19
C ASP A 322 17.78 -0.97 15.27
N ASP A 323 16.89 -0.06 15.66
CA ASP A 323 15.89 -0.24 16.71
C ASP A 323 14.58 -0.84 16.17
N LEU A 324 14.53 -1.19 14.88
CA LEU A 324 13.26 -1.56 14.22
C LEU A 324 12.56 -2.77 14.87
N ILE A 325 13.32 -3.75 15.37
CA ILE A 325 12.76 -4.93 16.04
C ILE A 325 12.18 -4.54 17.41
N GLU A 326 12.93 -3.76 18.18
CA GLU A 326 12.48 -3.27 19.49
C GLU A 326 11.22 -2.42 19.38
N GLN A 327 11.18 -1.49 18.41
CA GLN A 327 10.02 -0.65 18.19
C GLN A 327 8.80 -1.46 17.68
N SER A 328 9.02 -2.49 16.89
CA SER A 328 7.95 -3.39 16.46
C SER A 328 7.36 -4.17 17.61
N GLU A 329 8.20 -4.74 18.47
CA GLU A 329 7.78 -5.42 19.70
C GLU A 329 7.03 -4.49 20.66
N ARG A 330 7.49 -3.23 20.79
CA ARG A 330 6.81 -2.21 21.58
C ARG A 330 5.41 -1.94 21.04
N GLN A 331 5.27 -1.66 19.73
CA GLN A 331 3.96 -1.36 19.12
C GLN A 331 2.97 -2.52 19.28
N LEU A 332 3.42 -3.75 19.12
CA LEU A 332 2.57 -4.93 19.36
C LEU A 332 2.19 -5.05 20.84
N ARG A 333 3.12 -4.86 21.77
CA ARG A 333 2.90 -4.96 23.22
C ARG A 333 1.95 -3.88 23.75
N GLU A 334 2.08 -2.66 23.23
CA GLU A 334 1.24 -1.53 23.59
C GLU A 334 -0.13 -1.53 22.89
N GLY A 335 -0.36 -2.52 22.03
CA GLY A 335 -1.62 -2.66 21.31
C GLY A 335 -1.86 -1.56 20.28
N ILE A 336 -0.79 -1.02 19.67
CA ILE A 336 -0.89 0.00 18.62
C ILE A 336 -1.36 -0.64 17.32
N CYS A 337 -0.81 -1.80 16.96
CA CYS A 337 -1.21 -2.57 15.79
C CYS A 337 -1.21 -4.07 16.10
N ASP A 338 -1.73 -4.88 15.17
CA ASP A 338 -1.76 -6.35 15.27
C ASP A 338 -0.61 -7.00 14.49
N MET A 339 -0.14 -6.32 13.44
CA MET A 339 0.97 -6.70 12.58
C MET A 339 1.80 -5.47 12.23
N VAL A 340 3.07 -5.66 11.90
CA VAL A 340 4.00 -4.57 11.59
C VAL A 340 4.43 -4.60 10.13
N GLY A 341 4.24 -3.46 9.44
CA GLY A 341 4.47 -3.32 8.02
C GLY A 341 5.80 -2.65 7.66
N TYR A 342 6.60 -3.31 6.83
CA TYR A 342 7.90 -2.82 6.38
C TYR A 342 7.89 -2.54 4.87
N GLY A 343 7.89 -1.24 4.51
CA GLY A 343 7.96 -0.83 3.10
C GLY A 343 9.40 -0.72 2.62
N ARG A 344 10.06 0.41 2.85
CA ARG A 344 11.43 0.66 2.35
C ARG A 344 12.47 -0.34 2.87
N MET A 345 12.22 -0.95 4.02
CA MET A 345 13.08 -2.01 4.58
C MET A 345 13.06 -3.26 3.70
N SER A 346 11.91 -3.65 3.14
CA SER A 346 11.81 -4.78 2.22
C SER A 346 12.59 -4.60 0.92
N LEU A 347 12.85 -3.34 0.50
CA LEU A 347 13.70 -3.04 -0.65
C LEU A 347 15.19 -2.99 -0.30
N ALA A 348 15.53 -2.56 0.93
CA ALA A 348 16.90 -2.36 1.36
C ALA A 348 17.54 -3.66 1.89
N TYR A 349 16.81 -4.41 2.68
CA TYR A 349 17.25 -5.63 3.36
C TYR A 349 16.07 -6.62 3.45
N PRO A 350 15.70 -7.26 2.35
CA PRO A 350 14.54 -8.16 2.32
C PRO A 350 14.63 -9.28 3.36
N GLU A 351 15.81 -9.84 3.57
CA GLU A 351 16.03 -10.97 4.48
C GLU A 351 16.18 -10.58 5.97
N PHE A 352 15.92 -9.30 6.33
CA PHE A 352 16.22 -8.78 7.67
C PHE A 352 15.60 -9.60 8.82
N TYR A 353 14.37 -10.09 8.63
CA TYR A 353 13.67 -10.82 9.67
C TYR A 353 14.18 -12.26 9.80
N ARG A 354 14.42 -12.95 8.69
CA ARG A 354 15.07 -14.26 8.70
C ARG A 354 16.47 -14.18 9.35
N ASP A 355 17.29 -13.21 8.93
CA ASP A 355 18.63 -13.00 9.50
C ASP A 355 18.53 -12.67 11.00
N TYR A 356 17.49 -11.92 11.43
CA TYR A 356 17.23 -11.67 12.84
C TYR A 356 16.98 -12.96 13.63
N LEU A 357 16.12 -13.84 13.12
CA LEU A 357 15.81 -15.13 13.74
C LEU A 357 17.06 -16.03 13.86
N GLN A 358 17.98 -15.91 12.92
CA GLN A 358 19.25 -16.66 12.88
C GLN A 358 20.39 -16.02 13.69
N GLY A 359 20.20 -14.80 14.21
CA GLY A 359 21.24 -14.04 14.91
C GLY A 359 22.21 -13.28 14.00
N ASP A 360 21.92 -13.20 12.69
CA ASP A 360 22.75 -12.58 11.67
C ASP A 360 22.27 -11.19 11.23
N PHE A 361 21.32 -10.60 11.97
CA PHE A 361 20.80 -9.26 11.69
C PHE A 361 21.90 -8.21 11.63
N SER A 362 21.90 -7.40 10.58
CA SER A 362 22.88 -6.34 10.39
C SER A 362 22.25 -4.97 10.23
N ALA A 363 22.35 -4.13 11.24
CA ALA A 363 21.93 -2.74 11.22
C ALA A 363 22.51 -1.94 10.03
N ARG A 364 23.70 -2.32 9.54
CA ARG A 364 24.37 -1.69 8.40
C ARG A 364 23.63 -1.89 7.07
N LYS A 365 22.81 -2.94 6.96
CA LYS A 365 21.96 -3.24 5.78
C LYS A 365 20.61 -2.53 5.84
N CYS A 366 20.22 -1.98 6.97
CA CYS A 366 18.91 -1.36 7.18
C CYS A 366 18.68 -0.13 6.30
N CYS A 367 17.43 0.12 5.96
CA CYS A 367 17.03 1.28 5.17
C CYS A 367 17.52 2.58 5.81
N LEU A 368 18.22 3.43 5.05
CA LEU A 368 18.74 4.71 5.54
C LEU A 368 17.69 5.84 5.54
N ALA A 369 16.45 5.58 5.13
CA ALA A 369 15.42 6.59 4.93
C ALA A 369 15.89 7.78 4.05
N CYS A 370 16.71 7.50 3.03
CA CYS A 370 17.38 8.49 2.17
C CYS A 370 16.59 8.88 0.92
N SER A 371 15.37 8.37 0.75
CA SER A 371 14.44 8.67 -0.37
C SER A 371 14.94 8.39 -1.80
N LYS A 372 16.12 7.80 -2.02
CA LYS A 372 16.67 7.53 -3.37
C LYS A 372 15.77 6.61 -4.21
N CYS A 373 15.11 5.62 -3.60
CA CYS A 373 14.11 4.78 -4.27
C CYS A 373 12.94 5.61 -4.83
N THR A 374 12.50 6.64 -4.09
CA THR A 374 11.45 7.56 -4.54
C THR A 374 11.92 8.48 -5.66
N VAL A 375 13.17 8.93 -5.61
CA VAL A 375 13.76 9.74 -6.70
C VAL A 375 13.74 8.95 -8.00
N LEU A 376 14.12 7.67 -7.99
CA LEU A 376 14.01 6.79 -9.16
C LEU A 376 12.58 6.75 -9.70
N MET A 377 11.59 6.48 -8.83
CA MET A 377 10.18 6.39 -9.22
C MET A 377 9.66 7.71 -9.80
N ARG A 378 10.00 8.86 -9.19
CA ARG A 378 9.58 10.20 -9.70
C ARG A 378 10.18 10.55 -11.06
N ASN A 379 11.35 10.00 -11.37
CA ASN A 379 11.97 10.12 -12.67
C ASN A 379 11.50 9.03 -13.66
N LYS A 380 10.36 8.38 -13.38
CA LYS A 380 9.76 7.33 -14.21
C LYS A 380 10.66 6.12 -14.46
N CYS A 381 11.68 5.93 -13.62
CA CYS A 381 12.54 4.77 -13.61
C CYS A 381 11.93 3.62 -12.82
N VAL A 382 12.44 2.41 -13.04
CA VAL A 382 12.19 1.29 -12.14
C VAL A 382 12.71 1.61 -10.73
N SER A 383 11.96 1.23 -9.69
CA SER A 383 12.24 1.63 -8.31
C SER A 383 12.72 0.46 -7.45
N GLY A 384 13.78 0.72 -6.68
CA GLY A 384 14.38 -0.20 -5.73
C GLY A 384 15.41 0.51 -4.86
N CYS A 385 16.14 -0.22 -4.01
CA CYS A 385 17.11 0.39 -3.11
C CYS A 385 18.41 0.76 -3.83
N ALA A 386 18.62 2.06 -4.11
CA ALA A 386 19.83 2.57 -4.75
C ALA A 386 21.08 2.58 -3.81
N VAL A 387 20.93 2.23 -2.53
CA VAL A 387 22.07 2.14 -1.61
C VAL A 387 22.67 0.73 -1.62
N PHE A 388 21.84 -0.29 -1.46
CA PHE A 388 22.30 -1.66 -1.24
C PHE A 388 22.20 -2.56 -2.49
N ASN A 389 21.50 -2.13 -3.54
CA ASN A 389 21.43 -2.85 -4.79
C ASN A 389 22.26 -2.14 -5.88
N LYS A 390 23.18 -2.86 -6.53
CA LYS A 390 24.10 -2.31 -7.54
C LYS A 390 23.35 -1.76 -8.75
N TYR A 391 22.34 -2.48 -9.25
CA TYR A 391 21.56 -2.08 -10.42
C TYR A 391 20.89 -0.72 -10.19
N TYR A 392 20.12 -0.57 -9.10
CA TYR A 392 19.43 0.69 -8.81
C TYR A 392 20.41 1.82 -8.43
N ARG A 393 21.59 1.49 -7.92
CA ARG A 393 22.64 2.48 -7.63
C ARG A 393 23.19 3.10 -8.91
N GLU A 394 23.51 2.28 -9.92
CA GLU A 394 24.01 2.78 -11.20
C GLU A 394 22.91 3.55 -11.94
N LEU A 395 21.66 3.07 -11.89
CA LEU A 395 20.52 3.79 -12.44
C LEU A 395 20.32 5.17 -11.76
N TYR A 396 20.45 5.23 -10.42
CA TYR A 396 20.36 6.50 -9.70
C TYR A 396 21.46 7.48 -10.10
N LYS A 397 22.70 7.00 -10.24
CA LYS A 397 23.83 7.83 -10.69
C LYS A 397 23.63 8.36 -12.13
N SER A 398 23.00 7.60 -13.02
CA SER A 398 22.75 8.03 -14.40
C SER A 398 21.76 9.17 -14.52
N LEU A 399 20.99 9.47 -13.46
CA LEU A 399 20.06 10.61 -13.45
C LEU A 399 20.78 11.97 -13.37
N ASN A 400 22.06 11.99 -13.00
CA ASN A 400 22.88 13.21 -12.88
C ASN A 400 22.24 14.32 -12.01
N ILE A 401 21.61 13.94 -10.88
CA ILE A 401 20.91 14.82 -9.92
C ILE A 401 21.57 14.79 -8.54
#